data_2b2c3a6649fda633c55bb912ebff45d2
#
_entry.id   2b2c3a6649fda633c55bb912ebff45d2
#
_cell.length_a   1.000
_cell.length_b   1.000
_cell.length_c   1.000
_cell.angle_alpha   90.00
_cell.angle_beta   90.00
_cell.angle_gamma   90.00
#
_symmetry.space_group_name_H-M   'P 1'
#
loop_
_entity.id
_entity.type
_entity.pdbx_description
1 polymer ?
#
loop_
_entity_poly.entity_id
_entity_poly.type
_entity_poly.pdbx_seq_one_letter_code
_entity_poly.pdbx_strand_id
1 'polypeptide(L)'
;MQQCQATISAVRTPTPPNQKTALCAPEDKPLNRRNLPMPKVTLCSRFVLTASCEPGKRKTDYYSETQIGFGLECRSSGSKSYFQRYHDQNGRQRQVTIGAVTDLSFEQARKAAQKIRSEAVLGGDPAGKKEKVKAVIQYRELAEMHLTYAANHHRSDGAQRILKNHLIPRFGKMRLDEIKQQDITKWLAEKRQSGLAPASVAKIKTTLSKSFELARQWELFDGNPTRHCPKEAYNNARERYLTSDEANALRLACECSPNPQLKNIVALLLLTGARKSELLKAKWSDIDLEKRTWTLNMTKNGRRRHIPLSNAAMAVIGQLPKYPDCPWLLANPQTMLPFTDIKRSWMQARKLAGLNDVHLHDLRHSFASNLVNGGVDILRVSRLMGHVNLASSSRYSHLAADQLLAASEAGSAHMNVDWSQGA
;
A
#
# COMPACT_ATOMS: atom_id res chain seq x y z
N MET A 1 40.97 -39.75 -15.80
CA MET A 1 41.53 -39.80 -17.18
C MET A 1 41.15 -38.53 -17.89
N GLN A 2 42.19 -37.75 -18.19
CA GLN A 2 42.39 -36.86 -19.34
C GLN A 2 41.46 -35.65 -19.41
N GLN A 3 41.89 -34.43 -19.72
CA GLN A 3 43.21 -33.76 -19.77
C GLN A 3 42.92 -32.26 -19.84
N CYS A 4 43.74 -31.48 -19.16
CA CYS A 4 43.95 -30.04 -19.32
C CYS A 4 44.35 -29.66 -20.75
N GLN A 5 43.96 -28.46 -21.19
CA GLN A 5 44.86 -27.65 -21.99
C GLN A 5 44.66 -26.16 -21.71
N ALA A 6 45.72 -25.54 -21.26
CA ALA A 6 45.92 -24.10 -21.11
C ALA A 6 46.38 -23.51 -22.44
N THR A 7 45.97 -22.27 -22.76
CA THR A 7 46.58 -21.52 -23.84
C THR A 7 47.11 -20.18 -23.32
N ILE A 8 48.34 -19.94 -23.63
CA ILE A 8 49.28 -18.95 -23.14
C ILE A 8 49.05 -17.59 -23.81
N SER A 9 49.11 -16.53 -23.01
CA SER A 9 49.16 -15.12 -23.31
C SER A 9 50.45 -14.73 -24.07
N ALA A 10 50.35 -13.92 -25.11
CA ALA A 10 51.45 -13.26 -25.79
C ALA A 10 51.59 -11.79 -25.36
N VAL A 11 52.69 -11.51 -24.72
CA VAL A 11 53.21 -10.19 -24.35
C VAL A 11 53.70 -9.47 -25.64
N ARG A 12 53.26 -8.22 -25.86
CA ARG A 12 53.85 -7.30 -26.86
C ARG A 12 54.59 -6.19 -26.15
N THR A 13 55.87 -6.08 -26.47
CA THR A 13 56.84 -5.06 -26.10
C THR A 13 56.60 -3.74 -26.84
N PRO A 14 56.99 -2.57 -26.27
CA PRO A 14 56.79 -1.26 -26.88
C PRO A 14 57.98 -0.87 -27.79
N THR A 15 57.66 -0.20 -28.89
CA THR A 15 58.61 0.42 -29.85
C THR A 15 58.81 1.91 -29.50
N PRO A 16 60.01 2.49 -29.65
CA PRO A 16 60.36 3.84 -29.25
C PRO A 16 59.95 4.94 -30.28
N PRO A 17 59.96 6.20 -29.88
CA PRO A 17 59.38 7.33 -30.66
C PRO A 17 60.30 7.88 -31.72
N ASN A 18 59.72 8.25 -32.86
CA ASN A 18 60.41 8.92 -33.93
C ASN A 18 60.19 10.45 -33.82
N GLN A 19 61.26 11.18 -33.63
CA GLN A 19 61.34 12.65 -33.68
C GLN A 19 61.19 13.13 -35.12
N LYS A 20 60.21 14.00 -35.36
CA LYS A 20 60.28 15.02 -36.44
C LYS A 20 59.76 16.35 -35.90
N THR A 21 60.69 17.24 -35.66
CA THR A 21 60.49 18.65 -35.49
C THR A 21 59.87 19.28 -36.73
N ALA A 22 58.70 19.91 -36.53
CA ALA A 22 58.12 20.87 -37.42
C ALA A 22 57.63 22.07 -36.63
N LEU A 23 58.24 23.20 -36.77
CA LEU A 23 57.78 24.50 -36.30
C LEU A 23 56.42 24.79 -36.95
N CYS A 24 55.38 24.93 -36.13
CA CYS A 24 54.11 25.55 -36.54
C CYS A 24 53.84 26.74 -35.64
N ALA A 25 53.48 27.84 -36.27
CA ALA A 25 53.13 29.14 -35.68
C ALA A 25 51.96 28.98 -34.66
N PRO A 26 51.80 29.92 -33.70
CA PRO A 26 50.73 29.83 -32.71
C PRO A 26 49.37 30.09 -33.40
N GLU A 27 48.58 29.06 -33.53
CA GLU A 27 47.15 29.19 -33.85
C GLU A 27 46.45 29.93 -32.71
N ASP A 28 45.85 31.04 -33.05
CA ASP A 28 44.92 31.77 -32.17
C ASP A 28 43.80 30.85 -31.70
N LYS A 29 43.93 30.36 -30.48
CA LYS A 29 42.81 29.66 -29.81
C LYS A 29 41.67 30.67 -29.67
N PRO A 30 40.43 30.33 -30.10
CA PRO A 30 39.29 31.22 -29.92
C PRO A 30 39.09 31.49 -28.43
N LEU A 31 39.19 32.76 -28.07
CA LEU A 31 38.93 33.27 -26.73
C LEU A 31 37.60 32.68 -26.20
N ASN A 32 37.71 31.90 -25.16
CA ASN A 32 36.58 31.28 -24.47
C ASN A 32 35.63 32.40 -23.98
N ARG A 33 34.53 32.62 -24.69
CA ARG A 33 33.51 33.66 -24.43
C ARG A 33 32.83 33.54 -23.05
N ARG A 34 33.33 32.69 -22.16
CA ARG A 34 32.75 32.44 -20.82
C ARG A 34 33.29 33.36 -19.72
N ASN A 35 34.25 34.22 -19.96
CA ASN A 35 34.91 35.07 -18.95
C ASN A 35 34.96 36.59 -19.29
N LEU A 36 33.94 37.12 -19.92
CA LEU A 36 33.74 38.56 -19.89
C LEU A 36 33.33 38.98 -18.48
N PRO A 37 33.99 39.96 -17.83
CA PRO A 37 33.60 40.45 -16.53
C PRO A 37 32.17 40.96 -16.58
N MET A 38 31.30 40.34 -15.78
CA MET A 38 29.89 40.74 -15.70
C MET A 38 29.83 42.19 -15.16
N PRO A 39 28.99 43.09 -15.72
CA PRO A 39 28.91 44.46 -15.27
C PRO A 39 28.46 44.54 -13.83
N LYS A 40 29.38 44.88 -12.95
CA LYS A 40 29.08 45.24 -11.56
C LYS A 40 28.63 46.68 -11.55
N VAL A 41 27.54 46.96 -10.86
CA VAL A 41 26.95 48.29 -10.80
C VAL A 41 26.48 48.61 -9.39
N THR A 42 26.46 49.86 -9.04
CA THR A 42 25.79 50.31 -7.80
C THR A 42 24.29 50.21 -8.00
N LEU A 43 23.72 49.00 -7.70
CA LEU A 43 22.29 48.77 -7.80
C LEU A 43 21.53 49.63 -6.76
N CYS A 44 20.68 50.51 -7.24
CA CYS A 44 19.79 51.34 -6.42
C CYS A 44 18.44 51.52 -7.14
N SER A 45 17.45 52.05 -6.46
CA SER A 45 16.11 52.27 -7.05
C SER A 45 16.15 53.10 -8.33
N ARG A 46 17.01 54.11 -8.40
CA ARG A 46 17.20 54.96 -9.61
C ARG A 46 17.77 54.16 -10.78
N PHE A 47 18.79 53.34 -10.52
CA PHE A 47 19.40 52.48 -11.55
C PHE A 47 18.37 51.47 -12.10
N VAL A 48 17.55 50.85 -11.25
CA VAL A 48 16.53 49.89 -11.66
C VAL A 48 15.52 50.48 -12.64
N LEU A 49 15.15 51.75 -12.46
CA LEU A 49 14.25 52.45 -13.39
C LEU A 49 14.89 52.66 -14.77
N THR A 50 16.15 53.06 -14.82
CA THR A 50 16.85 53.41 -16.06
C THR A 50 17.51 52.23 -16.78
N ALA A 51 17.79 51.12 -16.06
CA ALA A 51 18.42 49.94 -16.62
C ALA A 51 17.60 49.36 -17.78
N SER A 52 18.28 48.95 -18.86
CA SER A 52 17.64 48.31 -20.02
C SER A 52 18.47 47.12 -20.48
N CYS A 53 17.87 46.30 -21.34
CA CYS A 53 18.61 45.23 -22.00
C CYS A 53 19.58 45.86 -23.05
N GLU A 54 20.81 45.38 -23.11
CA GLU A 54 21.76 45.81 -24.13
C GLU A 54 21.26 45.48 -25.54
N PRO A 55 21.45 46.39 -26.50
CA PRO A 55 21.07 46.17 -27.90
C PRO A 55 21.64 44.85 -28.43
N GLY A 56 20.81 44.05 -29.11
CA GLY A 56 21.23 42.78 -29.70
C GLY A 56 21.28 41.58 -28.71
N LYS A 57 21.08 41.80 -27.41
CA LYS A 57 20.98 40.73 -26.43
C LYS A 57 19.53 40.39 -26.10
N ARG A 58 19.23 39.11 -25.81
CA ARG A 58 17.90 38.68 -25.32
C ARG A 58 17.68 39.08 -23.85
N LYS A 59 18.79 39.16 -23.08
CA LYS A 59 18.79 39.58 -21.68
C LYS A 59 20.16 40.15 -21.29
N THR A 60 20.17 41.06 -20.31
CA THR A 60 21.36 41.58 -19.64
C THR A 60 21.19 41.45 -18.14
N ASP A 61 22.19 40.85 -17.46
CA ASP A 61 22.24 40.67 -16.03
C ASP A 61 23.18 41.72 -15.41
N TYR A 62 22.67 42.57 -14.52
CA TYR A 62 23.44 43.56 -13.74
C TYR A 62 23.63 43.04 -12.32
N TYR A 63 24.86 43.11 -11.80
CA TYR A 63 25.20 42.61 -10.47
C TYR A 63 25.49 43.74 -9.51
N SER A 64 25.00 43.59 -8.26
CA SER A 64 25.29 44.56 -7.21
C SER A 64 26.73 44.48 -6.74
N GLU A 65 27.39 45.65 -6.64
CA GLU A 65 28.70 45.77 -6.02
C GLU A 65 28.66 45.55 -4.50
N THR A 66 27.55 45.98 -3.88
CA THR A 66 27.42 45.98 -2.40
C THR A 66 26.89 44.66 -1.84
N GLN A 67 26.17 43.87 -2.63
CA GLN A 67 25.58 42.59 -2.18
C GLN A 67 25.92 41.47 -3.14
N ILE A 68 26.79 40.57 -2.69
CA ILE A 68 27.33 39.48 -3.53
C ILE A 68 26.18 38.57 -4.02
N GLY A 69 26.12 38.41 -5.37
CA GLY A 69 25.16 37.53 -6.04
C GLY A 69 23.77 38.12 -6.23
N PHE A 70 23.46 39.27 -5.66
CA PHE A 70 22.25 40.03 -5.96
C PHE A 70 22.32 40.72 -7.32
N GLY A 71 21.27 40.61 -8.11
CA GLY A 71 21.26 41.20 -9.44
C GLY A 71 19.89 41.55 -9.98
N LEU A 72 19.92 42.27 -11.10
CA LEU A 72 18.77 42.68 -11.91
C LEU A 72 18.89 42.07 -13.29
N GLU A 73 17.94 41.28 -13.73
CA GLU A 73 17.80 40.77 -15.09
C GLU A 73 16.89 41.71 -15.89
N CYS A 74 17.41 42.28 -16.97
CA CYS A 74 16.63 43.07 -17.93
C CYS A 74 16.49 42.28 -19.23
N ARG A 75 15.29 42.07 -19.71
CA ARG A 75 14.99 41.35 -20.95
C ARG A 75 14.71 42.33 -22.11
N SER A 76 14.93 41.87 -23.33
CA SER A 76 14.60 42.63 -24.54
C SER A 76 13.11 42.99 -24.66
N SER A 77 12.24 42.25 -24.00
CA SER A 77 10.80 42.57 -23.87
C SER A 77 10.49 43.74 -22.92
N GLY A 78 11.51 44.37 -22.31
CA GLY A 78 11.33 45.43 -21.30
C GLY A 78 11.05 44.92 -19.89
N SER A 79 10.83 43.60 -19.70
CA SER A 79 10.59 43.04 -18.36
C SER A 79 11.89 43.04 -17.54
N LYS A 80 11.76 43.40 -16.25
CA LYS A 80 12.86 43.44 -15.29
C LYS A 80 12.52 42.58 -14.07
N SER A 81 13.51 41.78 -13.61
CA SER A 81 13.31 40.93 -12.39
C SER A 81 14.58 40.89 -11.56
N TYR A 82 14.38 40.87 -10.24
CA TYR A 82 15.46 40.68 -9.29
C TYR A 82 15.80 39.20 -9.14
N PHE A 83 17.10 38.87 -8.97
CA PHE A 83 17.55 37.51 -8.69
C PHE A 83 18.67 37.50 -7.65
N GLN A 84 18.86 36.34 -6.98
CA GLN A 84 20.04 36.05 -6.17
C GLN A 84 20.75 34.83 -6.75
N ARG A 85 22.06 34.98 -6.98
CA ARG A 85 22.95 33.91 -7.41
C ARG A 85 23.83 33.47 -6.22
N TYR A 86 24.02 32.16 -6.04
CA TYR A 86 24.80 31.58 -4.94
C TYR A 86 25.40 30.23 -5.41
N HIS A 87 26.32 29.69 -4.61
CA HIS A 87 26.81 28.33 -4.81
C HIS A 87 26.15 27.40 -3.78
N ASP A 88 25.68 26.21 -4.23
CA ASP A 88 25.16 25.18 -3.35
C ASP A 88 26.31 24.44 -2.64
N GLN A 89 25.97 23.50 -1.75
CA GLN A 89 26.95 22.69 -1.01
C GLN A 89 27.90 21.88 -1.90
N ASN A 90 27.49 21.60 -3.14
CA ASN A 90 28.31 20.89 -4.13
C ASN A 90 29.17 21.84 -5.01
N GLY A 91 29.23 23.13 -4.66
CA GLY A 91 29.96 24.12 -5.42
C GLY A 91 29.30 24.54 -6.75
N ARG A 92 28.07 24.08 -7.03
CA ARG A 92 27.34 24.42 -8.25
C ARG A 92 26.72 25.79 -8.12
N GLN A 93 26.84 26.60 -9.15
CA GLN A 93 26.18 27.90 -9.20
C GLN A 93 24.70 27.76 -9.44
N ARG A 94 23.90 28.31 -8.53
CA ARG A 94 22.43 28.33 -8.55
C ARG A 94 21.92 29.77 -8.63
N GLN A 95 20.74 29.96 -9.20
CA GLN A 95 20.06 31.26 -9.28
C GLN A 95 18.60 31.11 -8.84
N VAL A 96 18.14 32.04 -8.01
CA VAL A 96 16.74 32.15 -7.59
C VAL A 96 16.20 33.50 -8.06
N THR A 97 15.17 33.52 -8.87
CA THR A 97 14.38 34.71 -9.17
C THR A 97 13.59 35.12 -7.95
N ILE A 98 13.74 36.39 -7.52
CA ILE A 98 13.06 36.94 -6.33
C ILE A 98 11.67 37.44 -6.72
N GLY A 99 11.58 38.25 -7.76
CA GLY A 99 10.32 38.77 -8.27
C GLY A 99 10.51 39.85 -9.32
N ALA A 100 9.41 40.27 -9.94
CA ALA A 100 9.45 41.36 -10.93
C ALA A 100 9.61 42.70 -10.21
N VAL A 101 10.22 43.66 -10.94
CA VAL A 101 10.40 45.05 -10.44
C VAL A 101 9.06 45.74 -10.25
N THR A 102 8.02 45.32 -10.97
CA THR A 102 6.64 45.82 -10.82
C THR A 102 6.00 45.42 -9.49
N ASP A 103 6.42 44.27 -8.94
CA ASP A 103 5.75 43.64 -7.80
C ASP A 103 6.50 43.91 -6.49
N LEU A 104 7.78 44.23 -6.55
CA LEU A 104 8.66 44.39 -5.40
C LEU A 104 9.48 45.67 -5.47
N SER A 105 9.54 46.44 -4.38
CA SER A 105 10.48 47.52 -4.25
C SER A 105 11.93 47.01 -4.18
N PHE A 106 12.89 47.86 -4.54
CA PHE A 106 14.31 47.54 -4.47
C PHE A 106 14.74 47.07 -3.08
N GLU A 107 14.27 47.74 -2.01
CA GLU A 107 14.60 47.36 -0.61
C GLU A 107 14.00 46.01 -0.20
N GLN A 108 12.78 45.72 -0.64
CA GLN A 108 12.16 44.39 -0.39
C GLN A 108 12.94 43.30 -1.11
N ALA A 109 13.33 43.53 -2.37
CA ALA A 109 14.13 42.59 -3.15
C ALA A 109 15.51 42.37 -2.51
N ARG A 110 16.15 43.44 -2.03
CA ARG A 110 17.45 43.41 -1.35
C ARG A 110 17.40 42.56 -0.06
N LYS A 111 16.39 42.77 0.78
CA LYS A 111 16.15 41.98 2.00
C LYS A 111 15.90 40.50 1.67
N ALA A 112 15.09 40.22 0.64
CA ALA A 112 14.82 38.86 0.20
C ALA A 112 16.09 38.16 -0.33
N ALA A 113 16.93 38.88 -1.11
CA ALA A 113 18.20 38.38 -1.57
C ALA A 113 19.15 38.03 -0.43
N GLN A 114 19.22 38.88 0.60
CA GLN A 114 20.01 38.62 1.81
C GLN A 114 19.55 37.36 2.55
N LYS A 115 18.24 37.15 2.71
CA LYS A 115 17.67 35.95 3.30
C LYS A 115 18.04 34.69 2.52
N ILE A 116 17.88 34.72 1.17
CA ILE A 116 18.25 33.59 0.29
C ILE A 116 19.74 33.26 0.44
N ARG A 117 20.61 34.29 0.49
CA ARG A 117 22.03 34.09 0.65
C ARG A 117 22.39 33.51 2.02
N SER A 118 21.81 34.04 3.09
CA SER A 118 22.03 33.52 4.46
C SER A 118 21.61 32.03 4.54
N GLU A 119 20.49 31.68 3.96
CA GLU A 119 20.03 30.29 3.91
C GLU A 119 21.02 29.38 3.14
N ALA A 120 21.55 29.88 2.00
CA ALA A 120 22.53 29.13 1.22
C ALA A 120 23.86 28.93 1.95
N VAL A 121 24.34 29.97 2.66
CA VAL A 121 25.57 29.91 3.49
C VAL A 121 25.42 28.94 4.65
N LEU A 122 24.22 28.84 5.23
CA LEU A 122 23.90 27.89 6.29
C LEU A 122 23.65 26.45 5.78
N GLY A 123 23.96 26.21 4.51
CA GLY A 123 23.84 24.87 3.92
C GLY A 123 22.48 24.53 3.32
N GLY A 124 21.58 25.51 3.18
CA GLY A 124 20.32 25.33 2.48
C GLY A 124 20.48 25.43 0.95
N ASP A 125 19.50 24.87 0.23
CA ASP A 125 19.38 25.06 -1.23
C ASP A 125 18.00 25.64 -1.57
N PRO A 126 17.87 26.99 -1.56
CA PRO A 126 16.60 27.66 -1.87
C PRO A 126 16.08 27.39 -3.29
N ALA A 127 16.96 27.21 -4.29
CA ALA A 127 16.58 26.86 -5.65
C ALA A 127 16.05 25.43 -5.74
N GLY A 128 16.76 24.48 -5.13
CA GLY A 128 16.35 23.09 -5.08
C GLY A 128 15.03 22.88 -4.30
N LYS A 129 14.78 23.67 -3.25
CA LYS A 129 13.48 23.69 -2.57
C LYS A 129 12.35 24.09 -3.52
N LYS A 130 12.54 25.15 -4.33
CA LYS A 130 11.55 25.57 -5.34
C LYS A 130 11.37 24.53 -6.45
N GLU A 131 12.44 23.88 -6.88
CA GLU A 131 12.39 22.79 -7.87
C GLU A 131 11.66 21.58 -7.31
N LYS A 132 11.94 21.16 -6.08
CA LYS A 132 11.24 20.07 -5.39
C LYS A 132 9.74 20.35 -5.25
N VAL A 133 9.36 21.56 -4.87
CA VAL A 133 7.94 21.95 -4.79
C VAL A 133 7.28 21.90 -6.17
N LYS A 134 7.94 22.33 -7.24
CA LYS A 134 7.40 22.24 -8.61
C LYS A 134 7.31 20.82 -9.13
N ALA A 135 8.19 19.91 -8.66
CA ALA A 135 8.23 18.51 -9.07
C ALA A 135 7.17 17.62 -8.37
N VAL A 136 6.43 18.16 -7.38
CA VAL A 136 5.38 17.39 -6.72
C VAL A 136 4.26 17.06 -7.70
N ILE A 137 4.05 15.75 -7.89
CA ILE A 137 3.05 15.20 -8.82
C ILE A 137 1.61 15.38 -8.32
N GLN A 138 0.64 15.22 -9.23
CA GLN A 138 -0.77 15.15 -8.87
C GLN A 138 -1.13 13.78 -8.27
N TYR A 139 -2.17 13.75 -7.43
CA TYR A 139 -2.63 12.50 -6.82
C TYR A 139 -3.10 11.47 -7.88
N ARG A 140 -3.57 11.91 -9.05
CA ARG A 140 -3.94 11.01 -10.15
C ARG A 140 -2.77 10.14 -10.60
N GLU A 141 -1.61 10.73 -10.80
CA GLU A 141 -0.39 10.01 -11.21
C GLU A 141 0.02 8.99 -10.14
N LEU A 142 0.04 9.41 -8.87
CA LEU A 142 0.30 8.49 -7.76
C LEU A 142 -0.74 7.35 -7.70
N ALA A 143 -2.02 7.66 -7.91
CA ALA A 143 -3.09 6.67 -7.88
C ALA A 143 -2.98 5.64 -9.02
N GLU A 144 -2.54 6.05 -10.20
CA GLU A 144 -2.26 5.16 -11.35
C GLU A 144 -1.08 4.23 -11.06
N MET A 145 -0.01 4.76 -10.47
CA MET A 145 1.12 3.95 -9.99
C MET A 145 0.66 2.95 -8.90
N HIS A 146 -0.18 3.40 -7.96
CA HIS A 146 -0.76 2.51 -6.94
C HIS A 146 -1.69 1.46 -7.54
N LEU A 147 -2.46 1.78 -8.59
CA LEU A 147 -3.29 0.80 -9.31
C LEU A 147 -2.42 -0.30 -9.93
N THR A 148 -1.34 0.07 -10.59
CA THR A 148 -0.37 -0.87 -11.18
C THR A 148 0.30 -1.73 -10.09
N TYR A 149 0.73 -1.11 -8.99
CA TYR A 149 1.27 -1.82 -7.84
C TYR A 149 0.24 -2.82 -7.25
N ALA A 150 -1.01 -2.38 -7.07
CA ALA A 150 -2.06 -3.23 -6.50
C ALA A 150 -2.43 -4.40 -7.43
N ALA A 151 -2.41 -4.21 -8.75
CA ALA A 151 -2.65 -5.28 -9.72
C ALA A 151 -1.59 -6.38 -9.62
N ASN A 152 -0.32 -6.00 -9.41
CA ASN A 152 0.80 -6.94 -9.34
C ASN A 152 0.92 -7.63 -7.97
N HIS A 153 0.51 -6.96 -6.87
CA HIS A 153 0.77 -7.45 -5.51
C HIS A 153 -0.49 -7.91 -4.75
N HIS A 154 -1.69 -7.56 -5.22
CA HIS A 154 -2.94 -7.91 -4.54
C HIS A 154 -3.81 -8.83 -5.39
N ARG A 155 -4.27 -9.92 -4.77
CA ARG A 155 -5.20 -10.88 -5.42
C ARG A 155 -6.64 -10.36 -5.54
N SER A 156 -6.98 -9.23 -4.93
CA SER A 156 -8.33 -8.67 -4.94
C SER A 156 -8.33 -7.24 -5.46
N ASP A 157 -9.35 -6.86 -6.18
CA ASP A 157 -9.60 -5.54 -6.77
C ASP A 157 -10.14 -4.49 -5.79
N GLY A 158 -10.19 -4.82 -4.49
CA GLY A 158 -10.78 -3.94 -3.47
C GLY A 158 -10.11 -2.57 -3.38
N ALA A 159 -8.77 -2.52 -3.40
CA ALA A 159 -8.02 -1.26 -3.42
C ALA A 159 -8.26 -0.49 -4.73
N GLN A 160 -8.29 -1.20 -5.86
CA GLN A 160 -8.53 -0.60 -7.18
C GLN A 160 -9.91 0.07 -7.25
N ARG A 161 -10.96 -0.58 -6.73
CA ARG A 161 -12.31 0.00 -6.66
C ARG A 161 -12.36 1.26 -5.81
N ILE A 162 -11.67 1.27 -4.66
CA ILE A 162 -11.59 2.45 -3.79
C ILE A 162 -10.85 3.59 -4.49
N LEU A 163 -9.72 3.32 -5.12
CA LEU A 163 -8.96 4.32 -5.87
C LEU A 163 -9.82 4.94 -6.97
N LYS A 164 -10.45 4.12 -7.83
CA LYS A 164 -11.24 4.58 -8.98
C LYS A 164 -12.52 5.30 -8.57
N ASN A 165 -13.27 4.78 -7.57
CA ASN A 165 -14.62 5.26 -7.26
C ASN A 165 -14.64 6.37 -6.20
N HIS A 166 -13.59 6.50 -5.39
CA HIS A 166 -13.59 7.45 -4.28
C HIS A 166 -12.40 8.42 -4.30
N LEU A 167 -11.18 7.92 -4.46
CA LEU A 167 -9.97 8.72 -4.25
C LEU A 167 -9.60 9.57 -5.46
N ILE A 168 -9.57 8.99 -6.66
CA ILE A 168 -9.27 9.73 -7.90
C ILE A 168 -10.31 10.82 -8.18
N PRO A 169 -11.63 10.58 -8.05
CA PRO A 169 -12.63 11.63 -8.25
C PRO A 169 -12.48 12.80 -7.27
N ARG A 170 -12.01 12.57 -6.04
CA ARG A 170 -11.89 13.62 -5.02
C ARG A 170 -10.55 14.35 -5.08
N PHE A 171 -9.45 13.61 -5.14
CA PHE A 171 -8.11 14.16 -4.98
C PHE A 171 -7.29 14.18 -6.27
N GLY A 172 -7.75 13.55 -7.35
CA GLY A 172 -6.95 13.31 -8.54
C GLY A 172 -6.32 14.55 -9.19
N LYS A 173 -6.98 15.70 -9.12
CA LYS A 173 -6.50 16.98 -9.68
C LYS A 173 -5.61 17.77 -8.71
N MET A 174 -5.56 17.37 -7.44
CA MET A 174 -4.77 18.04 -6.42
C MET A 174 -3.32 17.53 -6.44
N ARG A 175 -2.39 18.42 -6.17
CA ARG A 175 -0.99 18.04 -5.92
C ARG A 175 -0.88 17.37 -4.55
N LEU A 176 0.11 16.51 -4.36
CA LEU A 176 0.26 15.78 -3.09
C LEU A 176 0.48 16.70 -1.89
N ASP A 177 1.16 17.83 -2.08
CA ASP A 177 1.43 18.84 -1.05
C ASP A 177 0.21 19.73 -0.71
N GLU A 178 -0.81 19.75 -1.58
CA GLU A 178 -2.07 20.48 -1.36
C GLU A 178 -3.08 19.67 -0.52
N ILE A 179 -2.94 18.35 -0.48
CA ILE A 179 -3.87 17.49 0.27
C ILE A 179 -3.57 17.57 1.76
N LYS A 180 -4.41 18.29 2.51
CA LYS A 180 -4.23 18.51 3.94
C LYS A 180 -5.07 17.53 4.77
N GLN A 181 -4.60 17.28 6.00
CA GLN A 181 -5.32 16.44 6.98
C GLN A 181 -6.78 16.90 7.18
N GLN A 182 -7.01 18.21 7.26
CA GLN A 182 -8.34 18.77 7.48
C GLN A 182 -9.30 18.42 6.35
N ASP A 183 -8.85 18.53 5.08
CA ASP A 183 -9.65 18.19 3.90
C ASP A 183 -10.04 16.72 3.88
N ILE A 184 -9.10 15.85 4.25
CA ILE A 184 -9.33 14.40 4.35
C ILE A 184 -10.37 14.13 5.44
N THR A 185 -10.19 14.70 6.63
CA THR A 185 -11.07 14.47 7.79
C THR A 185 -12.51 14.94 7.47
N LYS A 186 -12.66 16.14 6.90
CA LYS A 186 -13.95 16.66 6.49
C LYS A 186 -14.61 15.77 5.44
N TRP A 187 -13.88 15.39 4.41
CA TRP A 187 -14.41 14.54 3.35
C TRP A 187 -14.81 13.14 3.84
N LEU A 188 -14.05 12.53 4.76
CA LEU A 188 -14.41 11.23 5.35
C LEU A 188 -15.70 11.35 6.20
N ALA A 189 -15.88 12.47 6.92
CA ALA A 189 -17.12 12.76 7.65
C ALA A 189 -18.31 12.92 6.69
N GLU A 190 -18.16 13.62 5.58
CA GLU A 190 -19.17 13.74 4.52
C GLU A 190 -19.56 12.36 3.96
N LYS A 191 -18.57 11.46 3.75
CA LYS A 191 -18.84 10.07 3.33
C LYS A 191 -19.63 9.27 4.36
N ARG A 192 -19.41 9.52 5.65
CA ARG A 192 -20.22 8.95 6.74
C ARG A 192 -21.65 9.45 6.69
N GLN A 193 -21.83 10.75 6.57
CA GLN A 193 -23.16 11.38 6.47
C GLN A 193 -23.94 10.93 5.24
N SER A 194 -23.24 10.63 4.12
CA SER A 194 -23.87 10.08 2.91
C SER A 194 -24.26 8.58 3.03
N GLY A 195 -24.18 7.99 4.22
CA GLY A 195 -24.64 6.62 4.50
C GLY A 195 -23.59 5.51 4.29
N LEU A 196 -22.31 5.84 4.04
CA LEU A 196 -21.30 4.81 3.98
C LEU A 196 -21.05 4.21 5.38
N ALA A 197 -20.99 2.88 5.44
CA ALA A 197 -20.67 2.17 6.65
C ALA A 197 -19.27 2.56 7.20
N PRO A 198 -19.08 2.64 8.55
CA PRO A 198 -17.81 3.01 9.18
C PRO A 198 -16.62 2.21 8.66
N ALA A 199 -16.79 0.90 8.50
CA ALA A 199 -15.76 0.02 7.97
C ALA A 199 -15.35 0.36 6.52
N SER A 200 -16.30 0.85 5.70
CA SER A 200 -16.01 1.28 4.33
C SER A 200 -15.21 2.57 4.32
N VAL A 201 -15.56 3.53 5.18
CA VAL A 201 -14.82 4.79 5.35
C VAL A 201 -13.40 4.52 5.87
N ALA A 202 -13.25 3.63 6.86
CA ALA A 202 -11.94 3.21 7.36
C ALA A 202 -11.08 2.56 6.25
N LYS A 203 -11.68 1.74 5.38
CA LYS A 203 -10.99 1.18 4.21
C LYS A 203 -10.53 2.26 3.23
N ILE A 204 -11.37 3.25 2.94
CA ILE A 204 -11.01 4.38 2.08
C ILE A 204 -9.80 5.12 2.66
N LYS A 205 -9.84 5.47 3.95
CA LYS A 205 -8.71 6.08 4.66
C LYS A 205 -7.44 5.24 4.57
N THR A 206 -7.54 3.93 4.84
CA THR A 206 -6.40 3.01 4.78
C THR A 206 -5.80 2.94 3.37
N THR A 207 -6.64 2.93 2.32
CA THR A 207 -6.17 2.92 0.94
C THR A 207 -5.45 4.23 0.58
N LEU A 208 -6.00 5.39 1.02
CA LEU A 208 -5.35 6.69 0.84
C LEU A 208 -4.00 6.74 1.58
N SER A 209 -3.96 6.27 2.82
CA SER A 209 -2.71 6.17 3.60
C SER A 209 -1.67 5.31 2.89
N LYS A 210 -2.08 4.17 2.32
CA LYS A 210 -1.18 3.31 1.54
C LYS A 210 -0.64 4.01 0.30
N SER A 211 -1.44 4.85 -0.39
CA SER A 211 -0.96 5.65 -1.53
C SER A 211 0.19 6.56 -1.10
N PHE A 212 0.04 7.28 0.01
CA PHE A 212 1.10 8.17 0.52
C PHE A 212 2.33 7.41 1.04
N GLU A 213 2.15 6.22 1.65
CA GLU A 213 3.29 5.38 2.04
C GLU A 213 4.05 4.86 0.80
N LEU A 214 3.36 4.55 -0.29
CA LEU A 214 4.00 4.21 -1.57
C LEU A 214 4.73 5.42 -2.17
N ALA A 215 4.13 6.61 -2.13
CA ALA A 215 4.79 7.83 -2.57
C ALA A 215 6.11 8.07 -1.82
N ARG A 216 6.12 7.83 -0.50
CA ARG A 216 7.33 7.90 0.33
C ARG A 216 8.36 6.83 -0.05
N GLN A 217 7.92 5.58 -0.26
CA GLN A 217 8.80 4.48 -0.69
C GLN A 217 9.43 4.73 -2.06
N TRP A 218 8.72 5.43 -2.95
CA TRP A 218 9.20 5.81 -4.30
C TRP A 218 9.87 7.18 -4.34
N GLU A 219 10.13 7.79 -3.17
CA GLU A 219 10.80 9.09 -3.02
C GLU A 219 10.12 10.25 -3.75
N LEU A 220 8.81 10.12 -4.02
CA LEU A 220 8.00 11.13 -4.71
C LEU A 220 7.49 12.22 -3.75
N PHE A 221 7.21 11.84 -2.50
CA PHE A 221 6.67 12.73 -1.49
C PHE A 221 6.81 12.16 -0.07
N ASP A 222 7.41 12.90 0.86
CA ASP A 222 7.68 12.44 2.22
C ASP A 222 6.49 12.54 3.18
N GLY A 223 5.49 13.34 2.85
CA GLY A 223 4.32 13.59 3.69
C GLY A 223 3.28 12.46 3.64
N ASN A 224 2.63 12.18 4.77
CA ASN A 224 1.41 11.38 4.81
C ASN A 224 0.33 12.09 5.64
N PRO A 225 -0.55 12.87 5.01
CA PRO A 225 -1.55 13.67 5.72
C PRO A 225 -2.63 12.84 6.42
N THR A 226 -2.69 11.52 6.16
CA THR A 226 -3.68 10.65 6.82
C THR A 226 -3.25 10.16 8.21
N ARG A 227 -1.97 10.33 8.60
CA ARG A 227 -1.43 9.76 9.86
C ARG A 227 -2.20 10.21 11.10
N HIS A 228 -2.52 11.49 11.16
CA HIS A 228 -3.19 12.10 12.32
C HIS A 228 -4.71 12.23 12.14
N CYS A 229 -5.28 11.70 11.04
CA CYS A 229 -6.73 11.65 10.91
C CYS A 229 -7.33 10.70 11.97
N PRO A 230 -8.45 11.05 12.60
CA PRO A 230 -9.11 10.19 13.59
C PRO A 230 -9.35 8.77 13.03
N LYS A 231 -9.18 7.77 13.89
CA LYS A 231 -9.58 6.41 13.57
C LYS A 231 -11.07 6.27 13.86
N GLU A 232 -11.83 5.84 12.86
CA GLU A 232 -13.21 5.45 13.08
C GLU A 232 -13.24 4.25 14.03
N ALA A 233 -13.89 4.42 15.18
CA ALA A 233 -14.19 3.30 16.06
C ALA A 233 -15.43 2.58 15.53
N TYR A 234 -15.29 1.34 15.18
CA TYR A 234 -16.42 0.48 14.81
C TYR A 234 -16.15 -0.94 15.29
N ASN A 235 -17.19 -1.55 15.83
CA ASN A 235 -17.17 -2.97 16.15
C ASN A 235 -17.96 -3.73 15.08
N ASN A 236 -17.27 -4.46 14.21
CA ASN A 236 -17.86 -5.36 13.22
C ASN A 236 -17.69 -6.84 13.63
N ALA A 237 -17.30 -7.10 14.87
CA ALA A 237 -17.23 -8.47 15.36
C ALA A 237 -18.65 -9.05 15.40
N ARG A 238 -18.89 -10.07 14.60
CA ARG A 238 -20.12 -10.84 14.65
C ARG A 238 -19.87 -12.03 15.58
N GLU A 239 -20.75 -12.19 16.55
CA GLU A 239 -20.72 -13.30 17.52
C GLU A 239 -21.71 -14.39 17.14
N ARG A 240 -22.37 -14.24 15.97
CA ARG A 240 -23.40 -15.16 15.48
C ARG A 240 -22.80 -16.49 15.07
N TYR A 241 -23.27 -17.57 15.69
CA TYR A 241 -23.02 -18.96 15.30
C TYR A 241 -24.34 -19.73 15.31
N LEU A 242 -24.40 -20.85 14.62
CA LEU A 242 -25.60 -21.69 14.50
C LEU A 242 -25.76 -22.61 15.72
N THR A 243 -26.99 -22.73 16.20
CA THR A 243 -27.38 -23.82 17.10
C THR A 243 -27.51 -25.14 16.32
N SER A 244 -27.64 -26.26 17.02
CA SER A 244 -27.87 -27.57 16.40
C SER A 244 -29.17 -27.61 15.59
N ASP A 245 -30.24 -27.01 16.10
CA ASP A 245 -31.54 -26.95 15.41
C ASP A 245 -31.48 -26.08 14.15
N GLU A 246 -30.81 -24.92 14.23
CA GLU A 246 -30.58 -24.06 13.08
C GLU A 246 -29.72 -24.74 12.02
N ALA A 247 -28.70 -25.49 12.41
CA ALA A 247 -27.85 -26.24 11.48
C ALA A 247 -28.65 -27.35 10.76
N ASN A 248 -29.58 -28.03 11.50
CA ASN A 248 -30.50 -29.02 10.91
C ASN A 248 -31.50 -28.37 9.95
N ALA A 249 -32.13 -27.26 10.34
CA ALA A 249 -33.04 -26.53 9.48
C ALA A 249 -32.32 -26.07 8.18
N LEU A 250 -31.10 -25.58 8.31
CA LEU A 250 -30.29 -25.18 7.18
C LEU A 250 -29.91 -26.34 6.25
N ARG A 251 -29.60 -27.53 6.84
CA ARG A 251 -29.33 -28.75 6.09
C ARG A 251 -30.52 -29.13 5.21
N LEU A 252 -31.74 -29.21 5.82
CA LEU A 252 -32.99 -29.52 5.10
C LEU A 252 -33.27 -28.51 3.98
N ALA A 253 -33.07 -27.21 4.27
CA ALA A 253 -33.25 -26.15 3.27
C ALA A 253 -32.25 -26.26 2.10
N CYS A 254 -31.04 -26.72 2.37
CA CYS A 254 -30.03 -26.97 1.34
C CYS A 254 -30.36 -28.15 0.43
N GLU A 255 -31.07 -29.17 0.95
CA GLU A 255 -31.55 -30.32 0.18
C GLU A 255 -32.59 -29.89 -0.87
N CYS A 256 -33.41 -28.89 -0.56
CA CYS A 256 -34.40 -28.32 -1.48
C CYS A 256 -33.79 -27.32 -2.48
N SER A 257 -32.48 -27.13 -2.48
CA SER A 257 -31.85 -26.16 -3.36
C SER A 257 -31.72 -26.67 -4.79
N PRO A 258 -31.94 -25.82 -5.83
CA PRO A 258 -31.64 -26.17 -7.20
C PRO A 258 -30.14 -26.37 -7.47
N ASN A 259 -29.26 -25.94 -6.56
CA ASN A 259 -27.85 -26.28 -6.62
C ASN A 259 -27.58 -27.61 -5.90
N PRO A 260 -27.34 -28.72 -6.61
CA PRO A 260 -27.22 -30.04 -6.04
C PRO A 260 -26.01 -30.19 -5.09
N GLN A 261 -25.02 -29.30 -5.21
CA GLN A 261 -23.83 -29.32 -4.35
C GLN A 261 -23.97 -28.42 -3.11
N LEU A 262 -25.04 -27.62 -2.98
CA LEU A 262 -25.15 -26.63 -1.88
C LEU A 262 -25.09 -27.31 -0.51
N LYS A 263 -25.78 -28.43 -0.33
CA LYS A 263 -25.77 -29.24 0.93
C LYS A 263 -24.34 -29.62 1.31
N ASN A 264 -23.60 -30.16 0.35
CA ASN A 264 -22.22 -30.62 0.56
C ASN A 264 -21.27 -29.46 0.86
N ILE A 265 -21.43 -28.33 0.14
CA ILE A 265 -20.66 -27.10 0.37
C ILE A 265 -20.90 -26.58 1.80
N VAL A 266 -22.16 -26.46 2.21
CA VAL A 266 -22.53 -25.96 3.54
C VAL A 266 -22.03 -26.89 4.64
N ALA A 267 -22.22 -28.21 4.46
CA ALA A 267 -21.74 -29.22 5.40
C ALA A 267 -20.22 -29.15 5.59
N LEU A 268 -19.44 -29.12 4.49
CA LEU A 268 -17.99 -29.06 4.57
C LEU A 268 -17.49 -27.73 5.15
N LEU A 269 -18.17 -26.59 4.92
CA LEU A 269 -17.84 -25.33 5.58
C LEU A 269 -18.03 -25.41 7.09
N LEU A 270 -19.13 -26.01 7.55
CA LEU A 270 -19.44 -26.23 8.99
C LEU A 270 -18.49 -27.24 9.64
N LEU A 271 -18.08 -28.31 8.93
CA LEU A 271 -17.28 -29.40 9.50
C LEU A 271 -15.76 -29.14 9.42
N THR A 272 -15.30 -28.21 8.60
CA THR A 272 -13.87 -27.93 8.42
C THR A 272 -13.46 -26.51 8.79
N GLY A 273 -14.40 -25.60 8.91
CA GLY A 273 -14.13 -24.18 9.10
C GLY A 273 -13.29 -23.55 7.97
N ALA A 274 -13.24 -24.15 6.81
CA ALA A 274 -12.53 -23.61 5.64
C ALA A 274 -13.13 -22.28 5.15
N ARG A 275 -12.34 -21.46 4.46
CA ARG A 275 -12.91 -20.29 3.78
C ARG A 275 -13.68 -20.74 2.54
N LYS A 276 -14.78 -20.02 2.22
CA LYS A 276 -15.59 -20.32 1.02
C LYS A 276 -14.71 -20.53 -0.22
N SER A 277 -13.79 -19.60 -0.48
CA SER A 277 -12.92 -19.66 -1.66
C SER A 277 -11.91 -20.81 -1.64
N GLU A 278 -11.51 -21.27 -0.47
CA GLU A 278 -10.64 -22.44 -0.31
C GLU A 278 -11.42 -23.71 -0.67
N LEU A 279 -12.64 -23.87 -0.12
CA LEU A 279 -13.47 -25.02 -0.36
C LEU A 279 -13.97 -25.13 -1.81
N LEU A 280 -14.45 -24.02 -2.39
CA LEU A 280 -14.94 -24.04 -3.78
C LEU A 280 -13.83 -24.35 -4.81
N LYS A 281 -12.58 -24.18 -4.46
CA LYS A 281 -11.39 -24.47 -5.28
C LYS A 281 -10.64 -25.72 -4.87
N ALA A 282 -11.21 -26.51 -3.96
CA ALA A 282 -10.60 -27.76 -3.53
C ALA A 282 -10.57 -28.78 -4.65
N LYS A 283 -9.47 -29.52 -4.73
CA LYS A 283 -9.29 -30.62 -5.70
C LYS A 283 -9.25 -31.95 -4.97
N TRP A 284 -9.58 -33.02 -5.66
CA TRP A 284 -9.44 -34.38 -5.13
C TRP A 284 -7.98 -34.69 -4.77
N SER A 285 -7.02 -34.19 -5.53
CA SER A 285 -5.58 -34.32 -5.24
C SER A 285 -5.13 -33.61 -3.95
N ASP A 286 -5.95 -32.72 -3.40
CA ASP A 286 -5.65 -32.03 -2.15
C ASP A 286 -6.10 -32.84 -0.91
N ILE A 287 -6.88 -33.92 -1.11
CA ILE A 287 -7.48 -34.75 -0.07
C ILE A 287 -6.69 -36.06 0.07
N ASP A 288 -6.10 -36.28 1.20
CA ASP A 288 -5.53 -37.55 1.61
C ASP A 288 -6.57 -38.28 2.48
N LEU A 289 -7.23 -39.29 1.90
CA LEU A 289 -8.30 -40.02 2.57
C LEU A 289 -7.77 -40.95 3.67
N GLU A 290 -6.56 -41.50 3.49
CA GLU A 290 -5.93 -42.38 4.49
C GLU A 290 -5.50 -41.60 5.72
N LYS A 291 -4.80 -40.46 5.53
CA LYS A 291 -4.38 -39.57 6.60
C LYS A 291 -5.49 -38.65 7.09
N ARG A 292 -6.66 -38.70 6.47
CA ARG A 292 -7.80 -37.81 6.77
C ARG A 292 -7.41 -36.35 6.83
N THR A 293 -6.70 -35.88 5.78
CA THR A 293 -6.15 -34.53 5.75
C THR A 293 -6.46 -33.86 4.44
N TRP A 294 -6.96 -32.65 4.51
CA TRP A 294 -7.07 -31.76 3.37
C TRP A 294 -5.91 -30.76 3.37
N THR A 295 -5.09 -30.78 2.34
CA THR A 295 -3.92 -29.90 2.18
C THR A 295 -4.26 -28.69 1.35
N LEU A 296 -4.12 -27.50 1.94
CA LEU A 296 -4.23 -26.22 1.25
C LEU A 296 -2.84 -25.72 0.88
N ASN A 297 -2.46 -25.86 -0.38
CA ASN A 297 -1.12 -25.51 -0.86
C ASN A 297 -0.88 -23.99 -0.91
N MET A 298 -1.91 -23.17 -1.16
CA MET A 298 -1.82 -21.72 -1.28
C MET A 298 -2.95 -21.05 -0.50
N THR A 299 -2.69 -20.65 0.73
CA THR A 299 -3.61 -19.78 1.49
C THR A 299 -3.45 -18.32 1.08
N LYS A 300 -4.36 -17.44 1.53
CA LYS A 300 -4.26 -15.98 1.33
C LYS A 300 -2.90 -15.40 1.77
N ASN A 301 -2.23 -16.08 2.70
CA ASN A 301 -0.96 -15.64 3.31
C ASN A 301 0.26 -16.42 2.76
N GLY A 302 0.10 -17.17 1.67
CA GLY A 302 1.19 -17.92 1.03
C GLY A 302 1.70 -19.14 1.81
N ARG A 303 1.08 -19.51 2.94
CA ARG A 303 1.49 -20.64 3.77
C ARG A 303 0.66 -21.88 3.48
N ARG A 304 1.32 -23.03 3.41
CA ARG A 304 0.66 -24.34 3.35
C ARG A 304 -0.07 -24.61 4.67
N ARG A 305 -1.28 -25.17 4.61
CA ARG A 305 -2.08 -25.55 5.78
C ARG A 305 -2.73 -26.91 5.59
N HIS A 306 -2.74 -27.70 6.64
CA HIS A 306 -3.42 -28.99 6.69
C HIS A 306 -4.68 -28.85 7.56
N ILE A 307 -5.82 -29.30 7.03
CA ILE A 307 -7.10 -29.35 7.74
C ILE A 307 -7.38 -30.82 8.04
N PRO A 308 -7.42 -31.25 9.30
CA PRO A 308 -7.85 -32.61 9.66
C PRO A 308 -9.34 -32.79 9.33
N LEU A 309 -9.67 -33.92 8.77
CA LEU A 309 -11.05 -34.28 8.39
C LEU A 309 -11.64 -35.21 9.43
N SER A 310 -12.74 -34.76 10.08
CA SER A 310 -13.53 -35.57 10.99
C SER A 310 -14.25 -36.68 10.25
N ASN A 311 -14.73 -37.71 10.98
CA ASN A 311 -15.54 -38.80 10.39
C ASN A 311 -16.76 -38.25 9.61
N ALA A 312 -17.41 -37.21 10.14
CA ALA A 312 -18.54 -36.57 9.46
C ALA A 312 -18.10 -35.88 8.14
N ALA A 313 -16.95 -35.20 8.13
CA ALA A 313 -16.41 -34.58 6.90
C ALA A 313 -16.03 -35.67 5.88
N MET A 314 -15.43 -36.78 6.33
CA MET A 314 -15.09 -37.91 5.48
C MET A 314 -16.34 -38.57 4.87
N ALA A 315 -17.42 -38.72 5.64
CA ALA A 315 -18.68 -39.25 5.14
C ALA A 315 -19.29 -38.36 4.04
N VAL A 316 -19.24 -37.02 4.22
CA VAL A 316 -19.70 -36.10 3.17
C VAL A 316 -18.82 -36.20 1.93
N ILE A 317 -17.49 -36.23 2.08
CA ILE A 317 -16.54 -36.34 0.96
C ILE A 317 -16.75 -37.68 0.20
N GLY A 318 -16.98 -38.76 0.91
CA GLY A 318 -17.22 -40.08 0.31
C GLY A 318 -18.50 -40.18 -0.54
N GLN A 319 -19.49 -39.30 -0.28
CA GLN A 319 -20.74 -39.21 -1.05
C GLN A 319 -20.67 -38.24 -2.24
N LEU A 320 -19.54 -37.50 -2.40
CA LEU A 320 -19.42 -36.55 -3.50
C LEU A 320 -19.27 -37.29 -4.83
N PRO A 321 -19.95 -36.82 -5.90
CA PRO A 321 -19.79 -37.39 -7.21
C PRO A 321 -18.38 -37.10 -7.75
N LYS A 322 -17.70 -38.12 -8.23
CA LYS A 322 -16.44 -38.00 -8.98
C LYS A 322 -16.76 -38.05 -10.46
N TYR A 323 -16.38 -36.98 -11.18
CA TYR A 323 -16.57 -36.90 -12.62
C TYR A 323 -15.24 -37.23 -13.31
N PRO A 324 -15.27 -37.99 -14.42
CA PRO A 324 -14.09 -38.24 -15.24
C PRO A 324 -13.42 -36.92 -15.64
N ASP A 325 -12.11 -36.89 -15.60
CA ASP A 325 -11.28 -35.74 -16.00
C ASP A 325 -11.55 -34.42 -15.23
N CYS A 326 -12.35 -34.45 -14.18
CA CYS A 326 -12.64 -33.30 -13.37
C CYS A 326 -11.83 -33.32 -12.06
N PRO A 327 -10.88 -32.40 -11.88
CA PRO A 327 -10.01 -32.39 -10.70
C PRO A 327 -10.70 -31.84 -9.43
N TRP A 328 -11.86 -31.19 -9.57
CA TRP A 328 -12.48 -30.43 -8.50
C TRP A 328 -13.31 -31.30 -7.56
N LEU A 329 -13.12 -31.09 -6.25
CA LEU A 329 -13.88 -31.79 -5.21
C LEU A 329 -15.39 -31.49 -5.29
N LEU A 330 -15.74 -30.22 -5.51
CA LEU A 330 -17.10 -29.71 -5.58
C LEU A 330 -17.32 -29.05 -6.97
N ALA A 331 -17.34 -29.87 -8.01
CA ALA A 331 -17.59 -29.41 -9.36
C ALA A 331 -19.06 -29.00 -9.57
N ASN A 332 -19.26 -27.98 -10.40
CA ASN A 332 -20.59 -27.72 -10.96
C ASN A 332 -20.89 -28.80 -12.01
N PRO A 333 -21.96 -29.60 -11.86
CA PRO A 333 -22.25 -30.72 -12.78
C PRO A 333 -22.47 -30.30 -14.25
N GLN A 334 -22.86 -29.05 -14.48
CA GLN A 334 -23.12 -28.54 -15.81
C GLN A 334 -21.86 -28.07 -16.55
N THR A 335 -20.87 -27.54 -15.81
CA THR A 335 -19.69 -26.91 -16.40
C THR A 335 -18.41 -27.66 -16.14
N MET A 336 -18.42 -28.64 -15.25
CA MET A 336 -17.23 -29.37 -14.72
C MET A 336 -16.15 -28.44 -14.15
N LEU A 337 -16.52 -27.19 -13.82
CA LEU A 337 -15.64 -26.18 -13.23
C LEU A 337 -16.05 -25.91 -11.77
N PRO A 338 -15.17 -25.32 -10.96
CA PRO A 338 -15.53 -24.90 -9.62
C PRO A 338 -16.62 -23.82 -9.66
N PHE A 339 -17.49 -23.83 -8.64
CA PHE A 339 -18.46 -22.73 -8.51
C PHE A 339 -17.73 -21.41 -8.30
N THR A 340 -18.03 -20.40 -9.10
CA THR A 340 -17.50 -19.04 -8.93
C THR A 340 -18.17 -18.34 -7.75
N ASP A 341 -19.48 -18.52 -7.60
CA ASP A 341 -20.26 -18.04 -6.45
C ASP A 341 -21.48 -18.92 -6.18
N ILE A 342 -21.88 -19.00 -4.92
CA ILE A 342 -23.06 -19.71 -4.45
C ILE A 342 -24.07 -18.77 -3.79
N LYS A 343 -23.91 -17.44 -3.99
CA LYS A 343 -24.68 -16.42 -3.27
C LYS A 343 -26.19 -16.60 -3.45
N ARG A 344 -26.65 -16.86 -4.67
CA ARG A 344 -28.09 -16.98 -4.96
C ARG A 344 -28.70 -18.19 -4.22
N SER A 345 -28.13 -19.38 -4.39
CA SER A 345 -28.58 -20.61 -3.73
C SER A 345 -28.48 -20.52 -2.22
N TRP A 346 -27.40 -19.93 -1.68
CA TRP A 346 -27.26 -19.64 -0.26
C TRP A 346 -28.37 -18.71 0.27
N MET A 347 -28.69 -17.62 -0.43
CA MET A 347 -29.74 -16.69 -0.01
C MET A 347 -31.12 -17.37 0.02
N GLN A 348 -31.41 -18.26 -0.92
CA GLN A 348 -32.66 -19.02 -0.96
C GLN A 348 -32.72 -20.03 0.21
N ALA A 349 -31.66 -20.82 0.41
CA ALA A 349 -31.64 -21.83 1.47
C ALA A 349 -31.73 -21.20 2.88
N ARG A 350 -30.98 -20.14 3.17
CA ARG A 350 -31.07 -19.48 4.48
C ARG A 350 -32.43 -18.83 4.74
N LYS A 351 -33.10 -18.29 3.71
CA LYS A 351 -34.46 -17.77 3.80
C LYS A 351 -35.45 -18.88 4.11
N LEU A 352 -35.34 -20.01 3.43
CA LEU A 352 -36.18 -21.18 3.66
C LEU A 352 -36.00 -21.74 5.09
N ALA A 353 -34.79 -21.72 5.60
CA ALA A 353 -34.46 -22.10 6.98
C ALA A 353 -34.85 -21.06 8.05
N GLY A 354 -35.38 -19.89 7.68
CA GLY A 354 -35.66 -18.80 8.62
C GLY A 354 -34.45 -18.04 9.13
N LEU A 355 -33.25 -18.26 8.56
CA LEU A 355 -31.95 -17.75 9.04
C LEU A 355 -31.49 -16.49 8.27
N ASN A 356 -32.35 -15.47 8.19
CA ASN A 356 -32.09 -14.27 7.36
C ASN A 356 -30.90 -13.42 7.83
N ASP A 357 -30.52 -13.51 9.08
CA ASP A 357 -29.40 -12.83 9.73
C ASP A 357 -28.06 -13.53 9.51
N VAL A 358 -28.07 -14.84 9.14
CA VAL A 358 -26.87 -15.67 8.99
C VAL A 358 -26.16 -15.38 7.67
N HIS A 359 -24.87 -15.12 7.71
CA HIS A 359 -24.00 -14.97 6.55
C HIS A 359 -23.21 -16.25 6.31
N LEU A 360 -22.80 -16.49 5.07
CA LEU A 360 -22.02 -17.68 4.74
C LEU A 360 -20.70 -17.81 5.55
N HIS A 361 -20.13 -16.68 5.97
CA HIS A 361 -18.93 -16.67 6.81
C HIS A 361 -19.21 -17.07 8.26
N ASP A 362 -20.45 -16.93 8.71
CA ASP A 362 -20.87 -17.32 10.06
C ASP A 362 -20.84 -18.85 10.24
N LEU A 363 -20.88 -19.64 9.14
CA LEU A 363 -20.62 -21.09 9.19
C LEU A 363 -19.22 -21.42 9.72
N ARG A 364 -18.23 -20.64 9.31
CA ARG A 364 -16.88 -20.76 9.83
C ARG A 364 -16.77 -20.29 11.27
N HIS A 365 -17.56 -19.27 11.67
CA HIS A 365 -17.68 -18.87 13.07
C HIS A 365 -18.33 -19.97 13.90
N SER A 366 -19.38 -20.61 13.38
CA SER A 366 -20.05 -21.75 14.05
C SER A 366 -19.09 -22.92 14.29
N PHE A 367 -18.25 -23.27 13.31
CA PHE A 367 -17.21 -24.28 13.51
C PHE A 367 -16.27 -23.92 14.67
N ALA A 368 -15.77 -22.68 14.71
CA ALA A 368 -14.86 -22.24 15.76
C ALA A 368 -15.55 -22.19 17.14
N SER A 369 -16.79 -21.66 17.21
CA SER A 369 -17.56 -21.58 18.43
C SER A 369 -17.88 -22.98 18.98
N ASN A 370 -18.28 -23.92 18.12
CA ASN A 370 -18.53 -25.29 18.52
C ASN A 370 -17.29 -26.02 19.06
N LEU A 371 -16.11 -25.73 18.51
CA LEU A 371 -14.85 -26.25 19.06
C LEU A 371 -14.56 -25.70 20.45
N VAL A 372 -14.74 -24.39 20.65
CA VAL A 372 -14.52 -23.74 21.95
C VAL A 372 -15.54 -24.26 22.96
N ASN A 373 -16.83 -24.31 22.62
CA ASN A 373 -17.88 -24.87 23.48
C ASN A 373 -17.64 -26.36 23.82
N GLY A 374 -16.98 -27.10 22.91
CA GLY A 374 -16.56 -28.49 23.15
C GLY A 374 -15.23 -28.60 23.92
N GLY A 375 -14.70 -27.54 24.53
CA GLY A 375 -13.50 -27.58 25.36
C GLY A 375 -12.17 -27.51 24.63
N VAL A 376 -12.19 -27.24 23.34
CA VAL A 376 -10.92 -27.09 22.57
C VAL A 376 -10.27 -25.76 22.86
N ASP A 377 -9.02 -25.79 23.29
CA ASP A 377 -8.18 -24.63 23.58
C ASP A 377 -8.10 -23.67 22.36
N ILE A 378 -8.13 -22.35 22.64
CA ILE A 378 -8.15 -21.27 21.65
C ILE A 378 -6.95 -21.29 20.70
N LEU A 379 -5.78 -21.77 21.13
CA LEU A 379 -4.59 -21.91 20.27
C LEU A 379 -4.80 -23.04 19.25
N ARG A 380 -5.40 -24.16 19.66
CA ARG A 380 -5.76 -25.26 18.75
C ARG A 380 -6.83 -24.80 17.76
N VAL A 381 -7.86 -24.09 18.24
CA VAL A 381 -8.87 -23.47 17.36
C VAL A 381 -8.21 -22.52 16.36
N SER A 382 -7.32 -21.64 16.80
CA SER A 382 -6.58 -20.71 15.93
C SER A 382 -5.78 -21.44 14.85
N ARG A 383 -5.11 -22.55 15.20
CA ARG A 383 -4.37 -23.41 14.25
C ARG A 383 -5.31 -24.08 13.25
N LEU A 384 -6.41 -24.68 13.72
CA LEU A 384 -7.41 -25.30 12.85
C LEU A 384 -8.04 -24.30 11.89
N MET A 385 -8.32 -23.08 12.36
CA MET A 385 -8.85 -21.99 11.55
C MET A 385 -7.79 -21.41 10.58
N GLY A 386 -6.50 -21.64 10.82
CA GLY A 386 -5.41 -21.03 10.05
C GLY A 386 -5.37 -19.52 10.22
N HIS A 387 -5.53 -19.02 11.43
CA HIS A 387 -5.33 -17.63 11.78
C HIS A 387 -3.84 -17.35 11.95
N VAL A 388 -3.34 -16.33 11.26
CA VAL A 388 -1.93 -15.88 11.39
C VAL A 388 -1.75 -15.07 12.68
N ASN A 389 -2.80 -14.31 13.05
CA ASN A 389 -2.81 -13.51 14.27
C ASN A 389 -3.83 -14.09 15.26
N LEU A 390 -3.37 -14.36 16.46
CA LEU A 390 -4.19 -14.87 17.55
C LEU A 390 -5.35 -13.92 17.90
N ALA A 391 -5.17 -12.61 17.74
CA ALA A 391 -6.24 -11.62 17.89
C ALA A 391 -7.47 -11.90 17.00
N SER A 392 -7.34 -12.67 15.90
CA SER A 392 -8.48 -13.11 15.11
C SER A 392 -9.32 -14.18 15.80
N SER A 393 -8.75 -14.89 16.75
CA SER A 393 -9.42 -15.94 17.54
C SER A 393 -9.90 -15.42 18.91
N SER A 394 -9.39 -14.29 19.41
CA SER A 394 -9.78 -13.72 20.70
C SER A 394 -11.27 -13.40 20.80
N ARG A 395 -11.97 -13.23 19.65
CA ARG A 395 -13.42 -13.08 19.62
C ARG A 395 -14.21 -14.29 20.17
N TYR A 396 -13.57 -15.44 20.30
CA TYR A 396 -14.19 -16.64 20.87
C TYR A 396 -13.84 -16.85 22.34
N SER A 397 -12.99 -16.01 22.94
CA SER A 397 -12.53 -16.18 24.33
C SER A 397 -13.67 -16.06 25.35
N HIS A 398 -14.71 -15.28 25.06
CA HIS A 398 -15.86 -15.15 25.92
C HIS A 398 -16.68 -16.47 26.07
N LEU A 399 -16.63 -17.37 25.06
CA LEU A 399 -17.25 -18.66 25.07
C LEU A 399 -16.52 -19.67 25.97
N ALA A 400 -15.29 -19.37 26.36
CA ALA A 400 -14.46 -20.20 27.22
C ALA A 400 -14.63 -19.88 28.72
N ALA A 401 -15.52 -18.95 29.11
CA ALA A 401 -15.67 -18.51 30.49
C ALA A 401 -16.03 -19.69 31.43
N ASP A 402 -16.96 -20.55 31.04
CA ASP A 402 -17.35 -21.72 31.82
C ASP A 402 -16.23 -22.76 31.99
N GLN A 403 -15.27 -22.76 31.06
CA GLN A 403 -14.11 -23.64 31.09
C GLN A 403 -13.01 -23.16 32.04
N LEU A 404 -13.00 -21.87 32.40
CA LEU A 404 -12.00 -21.31 33.32
C LEU A 404 -12.19 -21.89 34.74
N LEU A 405 -13.44 -22.10 35.16
CA LEU A 405 -13.73 -22.75 36.43
C LEU A 405 -13.25 -24.20 36.40
N ALA A 406 -13.62 -24.97 35.38
CA ALA A 406 -13.18 -26.35 35.22
C ALA A 406 -11.64 -26.48 35.13
N ALA A 407 -10.97 -25.55 34.47
CA ALA A 407 -9.52 -25.49 34.41
C ALA A 407 -8.89 -25.15 35.78
N SER A 408 -9.53 -24.28 36.56
CA SER A 408 -9.12 -23.96 37.92
C SER A 408 -9.24 -25.16 38.84
N GLU A 409 -10.37 -25.86 38.76
CA GLU A 409 -10.62 -27.11 39.52
C GLU A 409 -9.61 -28.20 39.14
N ALA A 410 -9.37 -28.40 37.85
CA ALA A 410 -8.36 -29.35 37.40
C ALA A 410 -6.95 -29.00 37.87
N GLY A 411 -6.61 -27.70 37.89
CA GLY A 411 -5.34 -27.21 38.44
C GLY A 411 -5.17 -27.46 39.92
N SER A 412 -6.21 -27.21 40.70
CA SER A 412 -6.22 -27.48 42.15
C SER A 412 -6.15 -28.96 42.48
N ALA A 413 -6.90 -29.80 41.73
CA ALA A 413 -6.82 -31.24 41.87
C ALA A 413 -5.44 -31.83 41.58
N HIS A 414 -4.68 -31.24 40.63
CA HIS A 414 -3.29 -31.64 40.34
C HIS A 414 -2.29 -31.28 41.43
N MET A 415 -2.60 -30.26 42.27
CA MET A 415 -1.75 -29.93 43.42
C MET A 415 -1.87 -30.94 44.57
N ASN A 416 -2.95 -31.74 44.59
CA ASN A 416 -3.20 -32.78 45.57
C ASN A 416 -2.97 -32.35 47.03
N VAL A 417 -3.33 -31.11 47.37
CA VAL A 417 -3.20 -30.49 48.68
C VAL A 417 -4.59 -30.07 49.15
N ASP A 418 -5.02 -30.63 50.27
CA ASP A 418 -6.27 -30.25 50.92
C ASP A 418 -6.03 -29.04 51.84
N TRP A 419 -6.38 -27.85 51.35
CA TRP A 419 -6.27 -26.58 52.09
C TRP A 419 -7.47 -26.32 53.01
N SER A 420 -8.49 -27.23 53.02
CA SER A 420 -9.67 -27.09 53.86
C SER A 420 -9.44 -27.59 55.28
N GLN A 421 -8.35 -28.33 55.52
CA GLN A 421 -7.99 -28.84 56.86
C GLN A 421 -7.11 -27.85 57.58
N GLY A 422 -7.67 -26.81 58.22
CA GLY A 422 -6.87 -25.85 58.98
C GLY A 422 -7.61 -24.57 59.36
N ALA A 423 -8.90 -24.65 59.75
CA ALA A 423 -9.65 -23.57 60.37
C ALA A 423 -10.22 -24.02 61.70
#